data_a87701585f1bf444cef6991d6ff7ab29
#
_entry.id   a87701585f1bf444cef6991d6ff7ab29
#
_cell.length_a   1.000
_cell.length_b   1.000
_cell.length_c   1.000
_cell.angle_alpha   90.00
_cell.angle_beta   90.00
_cell.angle_gamma   90.00
#
_symmetry.space_group_name_H-M   'P 1'
#
loop_
_entity.id
_entity.type
_entity.pdbx_description
1 polymer ?
#
loop_
_entity_poly.entity_id
_entity_poly.type
_entity_poly.pdbx_seq_one_letter_code
_entity_poly.pdbx_strand_id
1 'polypeptide(L)'
;AVPHGCDYYDAIALGEKLATDPRFMLEGGAKNIARRDGMGTTILSCVEQMGRIPDAYFQAVGSGTGAIAAWENACRLAEDGRFGENNMRVYVAQNSPFSLMYDAWKAGSRSLPEITPEEGRNKSEMILAKVLSNRKPPYGIAGGLYDVLKQSNGDFFLASNNDIIY
;
A
#
# COMPACT_ATOMS: atom_id res chain seq x y z
N ALA A 1 5.08 -16.77 17.52
CA ALA A 1 3.91 -17.39 16.88
C ALA A 1 2.67 -16.58 17.23
N VAL A 2 1.87 -16.22 16.23
CA VAL A 2 0.61 -15.53 16.44
C VAL A 2 -0.45 -16.60 16.74
N PRO A 3 -1.29 -16.44 17.77
CA PRO A 3 -2.32 -17.42 18.11
C PRO A 3 -3.30 -17.65 16.95
N HIS A 4 -3.90 -18.83 16.92
CA HIS A 4 -4.95 -19.15 15.96
C HIS A 4 -6.10 -18.12 16.07
N GLY A 5 -6.62 -17.63 14.94
CA GLY A 5 -7.68 -16.62 14.88
C GLY A 5 -7.20 -15.15 14.90
N CYS A 6 -5.87 -14.92 14.86
CA CYS A 6 -5.29 -13.59 14.69
C CYS A 6 -5.01 -13.30 13.22
N ASP A 7 -5.14 -12.04 12.84
CA ASP A 7 -4.79 -11.54 11.50
C ASP A 7 -3.50 -10.70 11.50
N TYR A 8 -3.16 -10.18 10.32
CA TYR A 8 -1.96 -9.35 10.14
C TYR A 8 -1.95 -8.11 11.04
N TYR A 9 -3.10 -7.48 11.27
CA TYR A 9 -3.18 -6.32 12.14
C TYR A 9 -2.94 -6.66 13.62
N ASP A 10 -3.41 -7.81 14.08
CA ASP A 10 -3.15 -8.27 15.45
C ASP A 10 -1.65 -8.45 15.70
N ALA A 11 -0.90 -8.91 14.68
CA ALA A 11 0.56 -9.00 14.75
C ALA A 11 1.22 -7.61 14.83
N ILE A 12 0.71 -6.62 14.08
CA ILE A 12 1.18 -5.23 14.16
C ILE A 12 0.93 -4.68 15.58
N ALA A 13 -0.28 -4.85 16.11
CA ALA A 13 -0.64 -4.38 17.45
C ALA A 13 0.22 -5.03 18.57
N LEU A 14 0.60 -6.30 18.41
CA LEU A 14 1.54 -6.95 19.31
C LEU A 14 2.94 -6.30 19.19
N GLY A 15 3.40 -6.02 17.98
CA GLY A 15 4.66 -5.31 17.74
C GLY A 15 4.69 -3.94 18.43
N GLU A 16 3.60 -3.18 18.33
CA GLU A 16 3.47 -1.88 19.00
C GLU A 16 3.60 -2.00 20.53
N LYS A 17 3.01 -3.02 21.12
CA LYS A 17 3.17 -3.31 22.56
C LYS A 17 4.62 -3.66 22.93
N LEU A 18 5.29 -4.45 22.10
CA LEU A 18 6.69 -4.81 22.35
C LEU A 18 7.62 -3.59 22.20
N ALA A 19 7.34 -2.68 21.30
CA ALA A 19 8.14 -1.47 21.07
C ALA A 19 8.04 -0.41 22.19
N THR A 20 7.25 -0.66 23.24
CA THR A 20 7.34 0.11 24.49
C THR A 20 8.62 -0.18 25.27
N ASP A 21 9.26 -1.33 25.04
CA ASP A 21 10.58 -1.66 25.51
C ASP A 21 11.64 -1.13 24.51
N PRO A 22 12.59 -0.28 24.95
CA PRO A 22 13.55 0.37 24.04
C PRO A 22 14.52 -0.60 23.33
N ARG A 23 14.52 -1.87 23.71
CA ARG A 23 15.28 -2.92 23.01
C ARG A 23 14.61 -3.35 21.69
N PHE A 24 13.35 -3.00 21.47
CA PHE A 24 12.60 -3.36 20.28
C PHE A 24 12.23 -2.09 19.49
N MET A 25 12.35 -2.17 18.19
CA MET A 25 11.95 -1.10 17.27
C MET A 25 10.96 -1.64 16.26
N LEU A 26 9.88 -0.90 16.02
CA LEU A 26 8.98 -1.22 14.92
C LEU A 26 9.64 -0.99 13.57
N GLU A 27 9.39 -1.87 12.64
CA GLU A 27 9.82 -1.70 11.25
C GLU A 27 9.16 -0.46 10.60
N GLY A 28 7.94 -0.11 11.01
CA GLY A 28 7.28 1.17 10.70
C GLY A 28 6.51 1.20 9.38
N GLY A 29 6.60 0.21 8.53
CA GLY A 29 5.86 0.14 7.26
C GLY A 29 6.11 1.35 6.35
N ALA A 30 5.05 1.99 5.87
CA ALA A 30 5.14 3.16 4.99
C ALA A 30 5.77 4.40 5.66
N LYS A 31 5.88 4.43 6.99
CA LYS A 31 6.56 5.51 7.73
C LYS A 31 8.08 5.34 7.75
N ASN A 32 8.58 4.16 7.40
CA ASN A 32 10.01 3.86 7.37
C ASN A 32 10.60 4.25 6.01
N ILE A 33 11.44 5.28 6.00
CA ILE A 33 12.09 5.80 4.79
C ILE A 33 12.98 4.73 4.14
N ALA A 34 13.77 4.00 4.91
CA ALA A 34 14.65 2.96 4.37
C ALA A 34 13.86 1.82 3.70
N ARG A 35 12.67 1.47 4.25
CA ARG A 35 11.78 0.52 3.59
C ARG A 35 11.26 1.06 2.26
N ARG A 36 10.84 2.32 2.20
CA ARG A 36 10.38 2.92 0.94
C ARG A 36 11.50 2.98 -0.10
N ASP A 37 12.70 3.36 0.29
CA ASP A 37 13.87 3.37 -0.61
C ASP A 37 14.19 1.95 -1.11
N GLY A 38 14.19 0.94 -0.23
CA GLY A 38 14.37 -0.45 -0.63
C GLY A 38 13.27 -0.97 -1.56
N MET A 39 12.00 -0.65 -1.31
CA MET A 39 10.90 -1.03 -2.19
C MET A 39 10.91 -0.24 -3.52
N GLY A 40 11.53 0.93 -3.56
CA GLY A 40 11.73 1.72 -4.78
C GLY A 40 12.63 1.05 -5.81
N THR A 41 13.45 0.07 -5.41
CA THR A 41 14.30 -0.69 -6.35
C THR A 41 13.50 -1.39 -7.45
N THR A 42 12.23 -1.68 -7.22
CA THR A 42 11.34 -2.24 -8.26
C THR A 42 11.17 -1.30 -9.44
N ILE A 43 10.93 -0.01 -9.19
CA ILE A 43 10.80 0.97 -10.27
C ILE A 43 12.14 1.33 -10.88
N LEU A 44 13.22 1.34 -10.10
CA LEU A 44 14.57 1.58 -10.61
C LEU A 44 14.97 0.49 -11.61
N SER A 45 14.76 -0.79 -11.27
CA SER A 45 15.02 -1.90 -12.18
C SER A 45 14.13 -1.87 -13.44
N CYS A 46 12.86 -1.48 -13.27
CA CYS A 46 11.95 -1.31 -14.40
C CYS A 46 12.45 -0.24 -15.37
N VAL A 47 12.83 0.92 -14.87
CA VAL A 47 13.31 2.04 -15.68
C VAL A 47 14.64 1.72 -16.35
N GLU A 48 15.55 1.02 -15.67
CA GLU A 48 16.81 0.55 -16.25
C GLU A 48 16.56 -0.36 -17.46
N GLN A 49 15.58 -1.27 -17.38
CA GLN A 49 15.24 -2.19 -18.46
C GLN A 49 14.48 -1.52 -19.61
N MET A 50 13.56 -0.59 -19.28
CA MET A 50 12.74 0.10 -20.27
C MET A 50 13.44 1.28 -20.94
N GLY A 51 14.49 1.83 -20.34
CA GLY A 51 15.16 3.06 -20.79
C GLY A 51 14.33 4.33 -20.58
N ARG A 52 13.18 4.26 -19.90
CA ARG A 52 12.29 5.38 -19.63
C ARG A 52 11.42 5.14 -18.40
N ILE A 53 10.85 6.20 -17.82
CA ILE A 53 9.82 6.09 -16.79
C ILE A 53 8.55 5.51 -17.42
N PRO A 54 7.92 4.46 -16.82
CA PRO A 54 6.67 3.89 -17.32
C PRO A 54 5.51 4.89 -17.24
N ASP A 55 4.51 4.74 -18.10
CA ASP A 55 3.31 5.58 -18.11
C ASP A 55 2.37 5.25 -16.95
N ALA A 56 2.39 4.01 -16.47
CA ALA A 56 1.52 3.53 -15.42
C ALA A 56 2.19 2.44 -14.57
N TYR A 57 1.85 2.44 -13.28
CA TYR A 57 2.24 1.43 -12.30
C TYR A 57 0.99 0.83 -11.66
N PHE A 58 0.88 -0.50 -11.68
CA PHE A 58 -0.26 -1.23 -11.12
C PHE A 58 0.19 -2.10 -9.95
N GLN A 59 -0.54 -2.04 -8.83
CA GLN A 59 -0.23 -2.86 -7.66
C GLN A 59 -1.47 -3.25 -6.86
N ALA A 60 -1.57 -4.52 -6.46
CA ALA A 60 -2.45 -4.93 -5.38
C ALA A 60 -1.88 -4.49 -4.03
N VAL A 61 -2.71 -3.90 -3.15
CA VAL A 61 -2.23 -3.21 -1.95
C VAL A 61 -2.85 -3.73 -0.65
N GLY A 62 -1.99 -3.96 0.35
CA GLY A 62 -2.39 -4.12 1.75
C GLY A 62 -2.21 -2.81 2.54
N SER A 63 -1.06 -2.16 2.43
CA SER A 63 -0.76 -0.85 3.04
C SER A 63 -0.46 0.25 2.03
N GLY A 64 -0.18 -0.11 0.77
CA GLY A 64 0.21 0.82 -0.27
C GLY A 64 1.68 1.23 -0.26
N THR A 65 2.52 0.70 0.63
CA THR A 65 3.92 1.12 0.77
C THR A 65 4.71 0.97 -0.54
N GLY A 66 4.50 -0.11 -1.29
CA GLY A 66 5.16 -0.33 -2.59
C GLY A 66 4.76 0.70 -3.64
N ALA A 67 3.48 1.05 -3.69
CA ALA A 67 2.97 2.07 -4.62
C ALA A 67 3.51 3.46 -4.27
N ILE A 68 3.58 3.79 -2.97
CA ILE A 68 4.21 5.03 -2.47
C ILE A 68 5.68 5.06 -2.91
N ALA A 69 6.42 3.99 -2.66
CA ALA A 69 7.84 3.89 -3.00
C ALA A 69 8.10 4.00 -4.51
N ALA A 70 7.27 3.35 -5.33
CA ALA A 70 7.36 3.44 -6.79
C ALA A 70 7.14 4.87 -7.28
N TRP A 71 6.12 5.55 -6.76
CA TRP A 71 5.82 6.93 -7.09
C TRP A 71 6.95 7.89 -6.69
N GLU A 72 7.44 7.81 -5.45
CA GLU A 72 8.53 8.66 -4.95
C GLU A 72 9.80 8.51 -5.81
N ASN A 73 10.14 7.28 -6.20
CA ASN A 73 11.31 7.04 -7.03
C ASN A 73 11.08 7.48 -8.49
N ALA A 74 9.86 7.33 -9.03
CA ALA A 74 9.52 7.87 -10.34
C ALA A 74 9.64 9.41 -10.38
N CYS A 75 9.21 10.11 -9.33
CA CYS A 75 9.40 11.55 -9.19
C CYS A 75 10.88 11.94 -9.17
N ARG A 76 11.70 11.25 -8.37
CA ARG A 76 13.16 11.48 -8.32
C ARG A 76 13.85 11.24 -9.67
N LEU A 77 13.41 10.21 -10.42
CA LEU A 77 13.93 9.93 -11.76
C LEU A 77 13.51 10.99 -12.79
N ALA A 78 12.28 11.52 -12.67
CA ALA A 78 11.83 12.62 -13.51
C ALA A 78 12.60 13.93 -13.23
N GLU A 79 12.88 14.22 -11.95
CA GLU A 79 13.73 15.35 -11.56
C GLU A 79 15.18 15.19 -12.04
N ASP A 80 15.72 13.98 -12.08
CA ASP A 80 17.04 13.68 -12.63
C ASP A 80 17.10 13.83 -14.16
N GLY A 81 16.01 13.61 -14.87
CA GLY A 81 15.83 13.83 -16.30
C GLY A 81 16.46 12.79 -17.24
N ARG A 82 17.33 11.90 -16.76
CA ARG A 82 18.02 10.90 -17.61
C ARG A 82 17.09 9.91 -18.31
N PHE A 83 15.90 9.67 -17.74
CA PHE A 83 14.92 8.72 -18.24
C PHE A 83 13.61 9.39 -18.72
N GLY A 84 13.69 10.72 -18.97
CA GLY A 84 12.56 11.55 -19.36
C GLY A 84 11.81 12.12 -18.14
N GLU A 85 10.85 13.00 -18.43
CA GLU A 85 10.06 13.74 -17.44
C GLU A 85 8.62 13.20 -17.32
N ASN A 86 8.40 11.93 -17.70
CA ASN A 86 7.07 11.35 -17.72
C ASN A 86 6.49 11.20 -16.31
N ASN A 87 5.26 11.67 -16.12
CA ASN A 87 4.51 11.49 -14.88
C ASN A 87 3.81 10.14 -14.89
N MET A 88 4.39 9.18 -14.20
CA MET A 88 3.82 7.84 -14.03
C MET A 88 2.50 7.88 -13.24
N ARG A 89 1.43 7.32 -13.79
CA ARG A 89 0.17 7.16 -13.05
C ARG A 89 0.20 5.93 -12.18
N VAL A 90 -0.33 6.03 -10.97
CA VAL A 90 -0.37 4.92 -10.02
C VAL A 90 -1.80 4.37 -9.90
N TYR A 91 -1.97 3.10 -10.19
CA TYR A 91 -3.22 2.39 -10.08
C TYR A 91 -3.09 1.27 -9.06
N VAL A 92 -4.01 1.22 -8.12
CA VAL A 92 -3.96 0.22 -7.06
C VAL A 92 -5.27 -0.54 -6.95
N ALA A 93 -5.21 -1.76 -6.39
CA ALA A 93 -6.39 -2.59 -6.19
C ALA A 93 -6.42 -3.22 -4.80
N GLN A 94 -7.62 -3.36 -4.24
CA GLN A 94 -7.91 -4.21 -3.09
C GLN A 94 -8.81 -5.38 -3.50
N ASN A 95 -8.76 -6.46 -2.72
CA ASN A 95 -9.60 -7.63 -2.92
C ASN A 95 -10.87 -7.53 -2.08
N SER A 96 -12.04 -7.49 -2.74
CA SER A 96 -13.32 -7.49 -2.03
C SER A 96 -13.61 -8.83 -1.34
N PRO A 97 -14.28 -8.82 -0.16
CA PRO A 97 -14.94 -7.68 0.49
C PRO A 97 -14.06 -6.83 1.42
N PHE A 98 -12.74 -7.00 1.41
CA PHE A 98 -11.83 -6.20 2.24
C PHE A 98 -11.37 -4.94 1.47
N SER A 99 -12.16 -3.84 1.54
CA SER A 99 -12.08 -2.69 0.63
C SER A 99 -11.89 -1.33 1.31
N LEU A 100 -11.35 -1.28 2.54
CA LEU A 100 -11.33 -0.06 3.37
C LEU A 100 -10.71 1.17 2.69
N MET A 101 -9.58 0.99 2.00
CA MET A 101 -8.93 2.11 1.31
C MET A 101 -9.68 2.48 0.03
N TYR A 102 -10.21 1.49 -0.69
CA TYR A 102 -11.04 1.73 -1.86
C TYR A 102 -12.30 2.53 -1.50
N ASP A 103 -13.00 2.14 -0.44
CA ASP A 103 -14.21 2.82 0.02
C ASP A 103 -13.92 4.27 0.42
N ALA A 104 -12.81 4.51 1.16
CA ALA A 104 -12.33 5.84 1.48
C ALA A 104 -12.00 6.67 0.23
N TRP A 105 -11.32 6.09 -0.75
CA TRP A 105 -10.97 6.75 -2.00
C TRP A 105 -12.21 7.17 -2.80
N LYS A 106 -13.17 6.26 -2.98
CA LYS A 106 -14.42 6.55 -3.71
C LYS A 106 -15.29 7.58 -2.98
N ALA A 107 -15.22 7.65 -1.66
CA ALA A 107 -15.85 8.72 -0.86
C ALA A 107 -15.07 10.06 -0.89
N GLY A 108 -13.92 10.13 -1.55
CA GLY A 108 -13.05 11.31 -1.53
C GLY A 108 -12.44 11.59 -0.15
N SER A 109 -12.49 10.63 0.76
CA SER A 109 -12.04 10.78 2.14
C SER A 109 -10.56 10.40 2.30
N ARG A 110 -9.84 11.18 3.10
CA ARG A 110 -8.49 10.84 3.58
C ARG A 110 -8.55 9.86 4.76
N SER A 111 -9.67 9.80 5.45
CA SER A 111 -9.88 8.90 6.59
C SER A 111 -10.52 7.60 6.14
N LEU A 112 -10.03 6.49 6.69
CA LEU A 112 -10.64 5.18 6.47
C LEU A 112 -12.01 5.10 7.17
N PRO A 113 -12.95 4.32 6.64
CA PRO A 113 -14.18 4.00 7.36
C PRO A 113 -13.85 3.23 8.64
N GLU A 114 -14.65 3.48 9.68
CA GLU A 114 -14.54 2.70 10.90
C GLU A 114 -15.03 1.28 10.66
N ILE A 115 -14.32 0.33 11.23
CA ILE A 115 -14.63 -1.10 11.15
C ILE A 115 -14.33 -1.74 12.49
N THR A 116 -15.22 -2.59 12.97
CA THR A 116 -14.96 -3.35 14.20
C THR A 116 -13.87 -4.41 13.96
N PRO A 117 -13.12 -4.83 15.00
CA PRO A 117 -12.15 -5.88 14.87
C PRO A 117 -12.74 -7.19 14.33
N GLU A 118 -13.97 -7.51 14.68
CA GLU A 118 -14.67 -8.72 14.23
C GLU A 118 -15.02 -8.63 12.73
N GLU A 119 -15.63 -7.53 12.28
CA GLU A 119 -15.93 -7.32 10.86
C GLU A 119 -14.65 -7.34 10.01
N GLY A 120 -13.57 -6.73 10.50
CA GLY A 120 -12.28 -6.73 9.81
C GLY A 120 -11.71 -8.14 9.64
N ARG A 121 -11.77 -8.97 10.68
CA ARG A 121 -11.36 -10.38 10.59
C ARG A 121 -12.23 -11.17 9.63
N ASN A 122 -13.55 -11.05 9.76
CA ASN A 122 -14.48 -11.75 8.88
C ASN A 122 -14.24 -11.40 7.41
N LYS A 123 -14.08 -10.11 7.08
CA LYS A 123 -13.75 -9.69 5.72
C LYS A 123 -12.39 -10.22 5.25
N SER A 124 -11.37 -10.24 6.12
CA SER A 124 -10.04 -10.79 5.80
C SER A 124 -10.08 -12.29 5.51
N GLU A 125 -10.96 -13.04 6.17
CA GLU A 125 -11.14 -14.48 5.93
C GLU A 125 -11.82 -14.78 4.59
N MET A 126 -12.61 -13.84 4.07
CA MET A 126 -13.35 -14.02 2.83
C MET A 126 -12.54 -13.75 1.56
N ILE A 127 -11.42 -13.03 1.64
CA ILE A 127 -10.59 -12.69 0.49
C ILE A 127 -9.55 -13.77 0.19
N LEU A 128 -9.16 -13.91 -1.07
CA LEU A 128 -8.07 -14.79 -1.49
C LEU A 128 -6.68 -14.19 -1.18
N ALA A 129 -6.53 -12.89 -1.38
CA ALA A 129 -5.28 -12.17 -1.12
C ALA A 129 -5.09 -11.83 0.37
N LYS A 130 -5.09 -12.84 1.24
CA LYS A 130 -5.09 -12.72 2.72
C LYS A 130 -3.95 -11.86 3.27
N VAL A 131 -2.80 -11.85 2.63
CA VAL A 131 -1.64 -11.02 3.02
C VAL A 131 -1.87 -9.52 2.82
N LEU A 132 -2.91 -9.13 2.07
CA LEU A 132 -3.27 -7.74 1.77
C LEU A 132 -4.40 -7.21 2.66
N SER A 133 -4.56 -7.74 3.86
CA SER A 133 -5.68 -7.47 4.79
C SER A 133 -5.31 -6.57 5.97
N ASN A 134 -4.53 -5.52 5.77
CA ASN A 134 -4.23 -4.57 6.85
C ASN A 134 -5.48 -3.74 7.21
N ARG A 135 -6.00 -3.90 8.44
CA ARG A 135 -7.20 -3.20 8.92
C ARG A 135 -6.98 -1.71 9.22
N LYS A 136 -5.73 -1.27 9.42
CA LYS A 136 -5.38 0.14 9.67
C LYS A 136 -4.14 0.53 8.84
N PRO A 137 -4.24 0.49 7.51
CA PRO A 137 -3.13 0.94 6.67
C PRO A 137 -2.91 2.45 6.84
N PRO A 138 -1.68 2.95 6.72
CA PRO A 138 -1.36 4.38 6.80
C PRO A 138 -1.75 5.12 5.51
N TYR A 139 -3.01 4.97 5.09
CA TYR A 139 -3.54 5.47 3.82
C TYR A 139 -3.53 6.99 3.72
N GLY A 140 -4.05 7.66 4.75
CA GLY A 140 -4.28 9.11 4.74
C GLY A 140 -3.19 9.95 5.40
N ILE A 141 -2.04 9.37 5.78
CA ILE A 141 -0.91 10.16 6.31
C ILE A 141 -0.34 11.08 5.22
N ALA A 142 0.37 12.12 5.60
CA ALA A 142 1.08 12.99 4.66
C ALA A 142 2.09 12.15 3.83
N GLY A 143 2.06 12.28 2.50
CA GLY A 143 2.81 11.44 1.58
C GLY A 143 2.35 9.97 1.54
N GLY A 144 1.18 9.66 2.08
CA GLY A 144 0.57 8.33 2.03
C GLY A 144 -0.09 8.02 0.69
N LEU A 145 -0.74 6.86 0.61
CA LEU A 145 -1.32 6.38 -0.64
C LEU A 145 -2.38 7.33 -1.21
N TYR A 146 -3.16 8.02 -0.35
CA TYR A 146 -4.13 9.02 -0.77
C TYR A 146 -3.45 10.15 -1.58
N ASP A 147 -2.35 10.69 -1.07
CA ASP A 147 -1.60 11.76 -1.74
C ASP A 147 -0.99 11.28 -3.05
N VAL A 148 -0.41 10.09 -3.06
CA VAL A 148 0.18 9.47 -4.26
C VAL A 148 -0.87 9.34 -5.37
N LEU A 149 -2.05 8.81 -5.07
CA LEU A 149 -3.11 8.67 -6.07
C LEU A 149 -3.58 10.02 -6.61
N LYS A 150 -3.70 11.03 -5.74
CA LYS A 150 -4.07 12.40 -6.16
C LYS A 150 -3.00 13.04 -7.05
N GLN A 151 -1.73 12.96 -6.66
CA GLN A 151 -0.61 13.59 -7.36
C GLN A 151 -0.28 12.90 -8.68
N SER A 152 -0.39 11.56 -8.72
CA SER A 152 -0.14 10.78 -9.93
C SER A 152 -1.30 10.79 -10.93
N ASN A 153 -2.42 11.41 -10.60
CA ASN A 153 -3.67 11.30 -11.36
C ASN A 153 -4.07 9.83 -11.58
N GLY A 154 -3.88 9.02 -10.53
CA GLY A 154 -4.15 7.60 -10.50
C GLY A 154 -5.57 7.28 -10.05
N ASP A 155 -5.85 5.98 -9.85
CA ASP A 155 -7.15 5.54 -9.34
C ASP A 155 -7.02 4.26 -8.50
N PHE A 156 -8.11 3.93 -7.82
CA PHE A 156 -8.24 2.76 -6.97
C PHE A 156 -9.31 1.81 -7.52
N PHE A 157 -8.96 0.55 -7.68
CA PHE A 157 -9.84 -0.51 -8.18
C PHE A 157 -10.19 -1.52 -7.09
N LEU A 158 -11.26 -2.25 -7.33
CA LEU A 158 -11.70 -3.36 -6.50
C LEU A 158 -11.75 -4.62 -7.34
N ALA A 159 -11.06 -5.67 -6.90
CA ALA A 159 -11.09 -6.98 -7.52
C ALA A 159 -11.84 -7.97 -6.63
N SER A 160 -12.79 -8.71 -7.20
CA SER A 160 -13.45 -9.82 -6.51
C SER A 160 -12.53 -11.06 -6.48
N ASN A 161 -12.89 -12.06 -5.67
CA ASN A 161 -12.19 -13.35 -5.70
C ASN A 161 -12.24 -14.00 -7.08
N ASN A 162 -13.35 -13.82 -7.81
CA ASN A 162 -13.47 -14.36 -9.16
C ASN A 162 -12.54 -13.70 -10.15
N ASP A 163 -12.29 -12.38 -10.01
CA ASP A 163 -11.36 -11.66 -10.87
C ASP A 163 -9.88 -12.08 -10.64
N ILE A 164 -9.58 -12.70 -9.48
CA ILE A 164 -8.24 -13.15 -9.12
C ILE A 164 -7.95 -14.57 -9.64
N ILE A 165 -8.99 -15.41 -9.79
CA ILE A 165 -8.85 -16.82 -10.20
C ILE A 165 -8.58 -16.95 -11.70
N TYR A 166 -8.91 -15.97 -12.51
CA TYR A 166 -8.70 -15.91 -13.94
C TYR A 166 -7.45 -15.07 -14.26
#